data_a58642b26d19bd6d6ee05b2d401a1430
#
_entry.id   a58642b26d19bd6d6ee05b2d401a1430
#
_cell.length_a   1.000
_cell.length_b   1.000
_cell.length_c   1.000
_cell.angle_alpha   90.00
_cell.angle_beta   90.00
_cell.angle_gamma   90.00
#
_symmetry.space_group_name_H-M   'P 1'
#
loop_
_entity.id
_entity.type
_entity.pdbx_description
1 polymer ?
#
loop_
_entity_poly.entity_id
_entity_poly.type
_entity_poly.pdbx_seq_one_letter_code
_entity_poly.pdbx_strand_id
1 'polypeptide(L)'
;MKYSLNAVALAAFASYALAKEMPPDEQLAAELFDSGVRHEHIMSTKMAYWDSRREQGLFESSQYTSMSAAVDKVACVDGIAALSTSDPLYQFKCSKLDLYDFQSHADLGSNGGEGAGSWGWTSPDGREFVAIAQSDGSAFAEISPEGKMIYLGRLPQYSAAEPSLWREIKGYKSYIVIGSEANNHGIQVFDMAKLLDIDPASPVTFNNEDDISHFNGLPSGRSHTVQTNEEAGYAVASGAQPRTDKCASGLIFIDLTDMSNLKSPGCAAADGYVHDAQCLIYRGPDEKYVGEDICYGYNEDTLTIYNVTNKASATVISRTSYEGASYTHQGWVLDEQWQQYLVLDDEYDEYDQAGLGAPGYPITYIWDISDLEAPKQTGYYKASRKGIDHNQFVNGDFVYQSNYGGGLHILDVSSIPSDPTGAGVTEVAYFDIYPEDDDEEGGGQVEFQGTWSHYPYFKSGYILINTIERGAYIVKLSS
;
A
#
# COMPACT_ATOMS: atom_id res chain seq x y z
N MET A 1 12.41 59.49 37.07
CA MET A 1 11.84 59.15 35.76
C MET A 1 11.97 57.65 35.54
N LYS A 2 10.85 56.96 35.65
CA LYS A 2 10.79 55.49 35.41
C LYS A 2 10.33 55.27 33.99
N TYR A 3 11.16 54.67 33.14
CA TYR A 3 10.72 54.21 31.79
C TYR A 3 10.24 52.77 31.94
N SER A 4 8.97 52.53 31.65
CA SER A 4 8.39 51.23 31.49
C SER A 4 8.63 50.75 30.05
N LEU A 5 9.33 49.64 29.87
CA LEU A 5 9.42 48.92 28.60
C LEU A 5 8.15 48.07 28.43
N ASN A 6 7.35 48.44 27.48
CA ASN A 6 6.28 47.58 26.97
C ASN A 6 6.92 46.50 26.07
N ALA A 7 6.88 45.25 26.51
CA ALA A 7 7.18 44.11 25.64
C ALA A 7 5.98 43.86 24.71
N VAL A 8 6.16 44.14 23.44
CA VAL A 8 5.23 43.70 22.39
C VAL A 8 5.55 42.24 22.09
N ALA A 9 4.66 41.34 22.50
CA ALA A 9 4.71 39.96 22.06
C ALA A 9 4.34 39.89 20.56
N LEU A 10 5.34 39.67 19.72
CA LEU A 10 5.05 39.22 18.31
C LEU A 10 4.54 37.78 18.40
N ALA A 11 3.25 37.60 18.19
CA ALA A 11 2.70 36.31 17.84
C ALA A 11 3.18 35.99 16.41
N ALA A 12 4.13 35.07 16.29
CA ALA A 12 4.48 34.48 15.02
C ALA A 12 3.28 33.61 14.60
N PHE A 13 2.43 34.09 13.73
CA PHE A 13 1.55 33.23 12.96
C PHE A 13 2.45 32.46 12.00
N ALA A 14 2.69 31.18 12.29
CA ALA A 14 3.14 30.25 11.28
C ALA A 14 2.02 30.21 10.23
N SER A 15 2.24 30.83 9.09
CA SER A 15 1.42 30.59 7.91
C SER A 15 1.74 29.17 7.48
N TYR A 16 0.90 28.22 7.86
CA TYR A 16 0.88 26.93 7.18
C TYR A 16 0.61 27.25 5.71
N ALA A 17 1.57 26.93 4.84
CA ALA A 17 1.29 26.88 3.41
C ALA A 17 0.21 25.79 3.27
N LEU A 18 -1.01 26.21 2.97
CA LEU A 18 -2.09 25.27 2.66
C LEU A 18 -1.69 24.61 1.36
N ALA A 19 -1.52 23.30 1.39
CA ALA A 19 -1.51 22.50 0.19
C ALA A 19 -2.79 22.87 -0.61
N LYS A 20 -2.70 22.91 -1.92
CA LYS A 20 -3.78 23.45 -2.73
C LYS A 20 -4.00 22.56 -3.95
N GLU A 21 -5.25 22.20 -4.17
CA GLU A 21 -5.67 21.60 -5.42
C GLU A 21 -5.35 22.52 -6.61
N MET A 22 -4.98 21.90 -7.71
CA MET A 22 -4.66 22.59 -8.97
C MET A 22 -5.39 21.91 -10.12
N PRO A 23 -5.77 22.67 -11.18
CA PRO A 23 -6.16 22.03 -12.42
C PRO A 23 -4.95 21.25 -12.97
N PRO A 24 -5.16 20.10 -13.65
CA PRO A 24 -4.09 19.41 -14.34
C PRO A 24 -3.38 20.32 -15.34
N ASP A 25 -2.05 20.22 -15.40
CA ASP A 25 -1.27 20.84 -16.48
C ASP A 25 -1.28 19.89 -17.67
N GLU A 26 -2.24 20.08 -18.58
CA GLU A 26 -2.45 19.20 -19.73
C GLU A 26 -1.22 19.07 -20.65
N GLN A 27 -0.36 20.11 -20.71
CA GLN A 27 0.88 20.03 -21.49
C GLN A 27 1.92 19.17 -20.77
N LEU A 28 2.14 19.40 -19.49
CA LEU A 28 3.06 18.65 -18.67
C LEU A 28 2.61 17.18 -18.56
N ALA A 29 1.30 16.95 -18.35
CA ALA A 29 0.71 15.62 -18.32
C ALA A 29 1.01 14.85 -19.62
N ALA A 30 0.75 15.46 -20.78
CA ALA A 30 1.01 14.83 -22.07
C ALA A 30 2.51 14.55 -22.31
N GLU A 31 3.41 15.42 -21.87
CA GLU A 31 4.85 15.30 -22.09
C GLU A 31 5.51 14.27 -21.14
N LEU A 32 5.12 14.22 -19.88
CA LEU A 32 5.78 13.42 -18.85
C LEU A 32 4.98 12.18 -18.44
N PHE A 33 3.69 12.35 -18.12
CA PHE A 33 2.86 11.31 -17.51
C PHE A 33 2.18 10.43 -18.58
N ASP A 34 1.35 11.00 -19.44
CA ASP A 34 0.64 10.24 -20.49
C ASP A 34 1.60 9.55 -21.46
N SER A 35 2.73 10.19 -21.76
CA SER A 35 3.78 9.60 -22.59
C SER A 35 4.46 8.39 -21.95
N GLY A 36 4.39 8.26 -20.62
CA GLY A 36 5.07 7.23 -19.82
C GLY A 36 6.53 7.55 -19.49
N VAL A 37 7.06 8.70 -19.92
CA VAL A 37 8.47 9.09 -19.67
C VAL A 37 8.77 9.17 -18.17
N ARG A 38 7.84 9.75 -17.38
CA ARG A 38 8.00 9.82 -15.92
C ARG A 38 8.03 8.43 -15.30
N HIS A 39 7.05 7.59 -15.61
CA HIS A 39 6.98 6.22 -15.12
C HIS A 39 8.22 5.40 -15.47
N GLU A 40 8.68 5.44 -16.72
CA GLU A 40 9.90 4.72 -17.16
C GLU A 40 11.14 5.19 -16.38
N HIS A 41 11.24 6.50 -16.10
CA HIS A 41 12.33 7.04 -15.28
C HIS A 41 12.28 6.50 -13.86
N ILE A 42 11.11 6.52 -13.22
CA ILE A 42 10.87 6.00 -11.87
C ILE A 42 11.23 4.52 -11.79
N MET A 43 10.69 3.71 -12.70
CA MET A 43 10.92 2.26 -12.73
C MET A 43 12.41 1.95 -12.95
N SER A 44 13.08 2.67 -13.85
CA SER A 44 14.52 2.49 -14.08
C SER A 44 15.37 2.89 -12.87
N THR A 45 14.97 3.91 -12.14
CA THR A 45 15.66 4.36 -10.91
C THR A 45 15.53 3.31 -9.80
N LYS A 46 14.32 2.83 -9.54
CA LYS A 46 14.06 1.75 -8.57
C LYS A 46 14.83 0.47 -8.93
N MET A 47 14.75 0.05 -10.20
CA MET A 47 15.46 -1.14 -10.66
C MET A 47 16.97 -1.03 -10.49
N ALA A 48 17.58 0.09 -10.87
CA ALA A 48 19.02 0.31 -10.70
C ALA A 48 19.43 0.29 -9.22
N TYR A 49 18.62 0.87 -8.34
CA TYR A 49 18.83 0.82 -6.90
C TYR A 49 18.79 -0.64 -6.39
N TRP A 50 17.71 -1.38 -6.71
CA TRP A 50 17.56 -2.77 -6.25
C TRP A 50 18.59 -3.72 -6.86
N ASP A 51 19.00 -3.55 -8.12
CA ASP A 51 20.04 -4.35 -8.73
C ASP A 51 21.38 -4.14 -8.01
N SER A 52 21.71 -2.90 -7.65
CA SER A 52 22.87 -2.61 -6.81
C SER A 52 22.79 -3.29 -5.43
N ARG A 53 21.60 -3.36 -4.81
CA ARG A 53 21.39 -4.03 -3.53
C ARG A 53 21.51 -5.57 -3.66
N ARG A 54 21.01 -6.14 -4.78
CA ARG A 54 21.17 -7.58 -5.09
C ARG A 54 22.65 -7.94 -5.29
N GLU A 55 23.40 -7.11 -6.03
CA GLU A 55 24.86 -7.31 -6.23
C GLU A 55 25.63 -7.27 -4.90
N GLN A 56 25.17 -6.53 -3.92
CA GLN A 56 25.75 -6.47 -2.57
C GLN A 56 25.27 -7.64 -1.67
N GLY A 57 24.35 -8.49 -2.13
CA GLY A 57 23.78 -9.60 -1.37
C GLY A 57 22.73 -9.17 -0.33
N LEU A 58 22.27 -7.92 -0.35
CA LEU A 58 21.35 -7.38 0.67
C LEU A 58 19.91 -7.86 0.48
N PHE A 59 19.58 -8.44 -0.68
CA PHE A 59 18.31 -9.08 -0.96
C PHE A 59 18.32 -10.62 -0.74
N GLU A 60 19.40 -11.16 -0.19
CA GLU A 60 19.48 -12.56 0.20
C GLU A 60 18.72 -12.78 1.52
N SER A 61 17.41 -13.00 1.46
CA SER A 61 16.58 -13.10 2.68
C SER A 61 16.98 -14.25 3.61
N SER A 62 17.69 -15.26 3.09
CA SER A 62 18.25 -16.37 3.88
C SER A 62 19.34 -15.94 4.89
N GLN A 63 19.88 -14.74 4.78
CA GLN A 63 20.79 -14.17 5.78
C GLN A 63 20.07 -13.74 7.06
N TYR A 64 18.76 -13.47 6.99
CA TYR A 64 17.99 -13.06 8.14
C TYR A 64 17.41 -14.28 8.88
N THR A 65 17.72 -14.36 10.16
CA THR A 65 17.25 -15.46 11.00
C THR A 65 15.82 -15.20 11.49
N SER A 66 14.89 -16.04 11.11
CA SER A 66 13.51 -15.98 11.59
C SER A 66 13.43 -16.10 13.11
N MET A 67 12.42 -15.43 13.68
CA MET A 67 12.15 -15.48 15.10
C MET A 67 11.78 -16.90 15.54
N SER A 68 12.42 -17.38 16.60
CA SER A 68 12.10 -18.71 17.15
C SER A 68 10.68 -18.74 17.72
N ALA A 69 9.92 -19.79 17.41
CA ALA A 69 8.59 -19.99 17.99
C ALA A 69 8.59 -20.10 19.53
N ALA A 70 9.77 -20.33 20.16
CA ALA A 70 9.92 -20.34 21.61
C ALA A 70 9.97 -18.93 22.24
N VAL A 71 10.19 -17.89 21.45
CA VAL A 71 10.12 -16.50 21.90
C VAL A 71 8.65 -16.09 21.86
N ASP A 72 8.09 -15.67 22.99
CA ASP A 72 6.67 -15.26 23.07
C ASP A 72 6.45 -13.97 22.26
N LYS A 73 6.95 -12.85 22.74
CA LYS A 73 6.97 -11.57 22.05
C LYS A 73 8.19 -10.75 22.43
N VAL A 74 8.54 -9.76 21.63
CA VAL A 74 9.56 -8.77 21.94
C VAL A 74 8.86 -7.41 22.18
N ALA A 75 8.84 -6.98 23.43
CA ALA A 75 8.20 -5.72 23.79
C ALA A 75 9.02 -4.53 23.28
N CYS A 76 8.32 -3.46 22.86
CA CYS A 76 8.91 -2.15 22.61
C CYS A 76 9.22 -1.46 23.96
N VAL A 77 10.48 -1.47 24.36
CA VAL A 77 10.94 -0.90 25.64
C VAL A 77 11.94 0.22 25.35
N ASP A 78 11.69 1.39 25.92
CA ASP A 78 12.53 2.59 25.73
C ASP A 78 12.79 2.91 24.23
N GLY A 79 11.79 2.64 23.38
CA GLY A 79 11.84 2.94 21.96
C GLY A 79 12.50 1.87 21.08
N ILE A 80 12.82 0.69 21.63
CA ILE A 80 13.47 -0.40 20.90
C ILE A 80 12.79 -1.74 21.20
N ALA A 81 12.51 -2.50 20.15
CA ALA A 81 12.16 -3.92 20.21
C ALA A 81 13.39 -4.76 19.81
N ALA A 82 14.13 -5.27 20.79
CA ALA A 82 15.38 -5.99 20.58
C ALA A 82 15.12 -7.51 20.49
N LEU A 83 15.00 -8.07 19.29
CA LEU A 83 14.97 -9.51 19.07
C LEU A 83 16.35 -10.14 19.36
N SER A 84 17.43 -9.39 19.12
CA SER A 84 18.80 -9.73 19.55
C SER A 84 19.43 -8.50 20.21
N THR A 85 20.04 -8.69 21.38
CA THR A 85 20.78 -7.62 22.07
C THR A 85 22.22 -7.45 21.59
N SER A 86 22.73 -8.42 20.82
CA SER A 86 24.12 -8.44 20.33
C SER A 86 24.22 -8.11 18.83
N ASP A 87 23.13 -8.17 18.10
CA ASP A 87 23.07 -7.89 16.67
C ASP A 87 22.18 -6.67 16.41
N PRO A 88 22.73 -5.54 15.95
CA PRO A 88 21.96 -4.34 15.67
C PRO A 88 20.89 -4.51 14.56
N LEU A 89 21.08 -5.46 13.63
CA LEU A 89 20.09 -5.75 12.57
C LEU A 89 18.75 -6.30 13.10
N TYR A 90 18.70 -6.64 14.41
CA TYR A 90 17.52 -7.16 15.10
C TYR A 90 17.09 -6.26 16.27
N GLN A 91 17.45 -4.96 16.23
CA GLN A 91 17.07 -3.96 17.22
C GLN A 91 16.24 -2.89 16.52
N PHE A 92 14.92 -3.06 16.53
CA PHE A 92 13.97 -2.25 15.77
C PHE A 92 13.51 -1.05 16.57
N LYS A 93 13.61 0.16 16.03
CA LYS A 93 13.00 1.35 16.64
C LYS A 93 11.48 1.22 16.60
N CYS A 94 10.83 1.62 17.68
CA CYS A 94 9.41 1.43 17.83
C CYS A 94 8.77 2.45 18.78
N SER A 95 7.48 2.62 18.67
CA SER A 95 6.63 3.28 19.66
C SER A 95 5.32 2.52 19.74
N LYS A 96 4.99 1.99 20.94
CA LYS A 96 3.73 1.32 21.25
C LYS A 96 3.36 0.13 20.34
N LEU A 97 4.32 -0.47 19.64
CA LEU A 97 4.14 -1.70 18.87
C LEU A 97 5.13 -2.75 19.37
N ASP A 98 4.61 -3.91 19.79
CA ASP A 98 5.40 -5.08 20.17
C ASP A 98 5.55 -6.01 18.98
N LEU A 99 6.73 -6.66 18.83
CA LEU A 99 6.98 -7.68 17.82
C LEU A 99 6.56 -9.05 18.34
N TYR A 100 5.71 -9.74 17.57
CA TYR A 100 5.23 -11.09 17.90
C TYR A 100 5.90 -12.17 17.07
N ASP A 101 6.15 -11.89 15.79
CA ASP A 101 6.86 -12.83 14.92
C ASP A 101 7.63 -12.10 13.81
N PHE A 102 8.65 -12.79 13.29
CA PHE A 102 9.37 -12.47 12.07
C PHE A 102 9.76 -13.77 11.36
N GLN A 103 9.39 -13.88 10.08
CA GLN A 103 9.77 -14.99 9.22
C GLN A 103 10.44 -14.44 7.95
N SER A 104 11.64 -14.94 7.63
CA SER A 104 12.33 -14.55 6.40
C SER A 104 11.58 -15.02 5.15
N HIS A 105 11.73 -14.34 4.01
CA HIS A 105 11.13 -14.81 2.76
C HIS A 105 11.62 -16.20 2.37
N ALA A 106 12.86 -16.51 2.69
CA ALA A 106 13.43 -17.86 2.46
C ALA A 106 12.69 -18.92 3.29
N ASP A 107 12.43 -18.66 4.59
CA ASP A 107 11.69 -19.60 5.45
C ASP A 107 10.20 -19.68 5.07
N LEU A 108 9.67 -18.63 4.44
CA LEU A 108 8.34 -18.61 3.81
C LEU A 108 8.34 -19.21 2.39
N GLY A 109 9.41 -19.92 2.01
CA GLY A 109 9.50 -20.75 0.81
C GLY A 109 9.83 -20.03 -0.49
N SER A 110 10.23 -18.75 -0.48
CA SER A 110 10.69 -18.04 -1.68
C SER A 110 12.11 -18.45 -2.05
N ASN A 111 12.36 -18.62 -3.34
CA ASN A 111 13.72 -18.74 -3.89
C ASN A 111 14.29 -17.38 -4.34
N GLY A 112 13.42 -16.41 -4.63
CA GLY A 112 13.80 -15.04 -5.00
C GLY A 112 14.16 -14.17 -3.81
N GLY A 113 13.58 -14.46 -2.63
CA GLY A 113 13.89 -13.77 -1.39
C GLY A 113 13.39 -12.33 -1.28
N GLU A 114 12.48 -11.90 -2.14
CA GLU A 114 11.97 -10.53 -2.21
C GLU A 114 10.45 -10.51 -2.01
N GLY A 115 9.95 -9.57 -1.21
CA GLY A 115 8.53 -9.43 -0.93
C GLY A 115 7.92 -8.13 -1.44
N ALA A 116 6.59 -8.10 -1.57
CA ALA A 116 5.82 -6.97 -2.07
C ALA A 116 4.47 -6.84 -1.35
N GLY A 117 3.34 -6.88 -2.07
CA GLY A 117 2.01 -6.75 -1.50
C GLY A 117 1.65 -7.84 -0.49
N SER A 118 0.62 -7.62 0.28
CA SER A 118 0.11 -8.62 1.22
C SER A 118 -1.37 -8.38 1.53
N TRP A 119 -2.07 -9.44 1.93
CA TRP A 119 -3.45 -9.33 2.39
C TRP A 119 -3.80 -10.42 3.41
N GLY A 120 -4.78 -10.15 4.25
CA GLY A 120 -5.28 -11.11 5.24
C GLY A 120 -6.69 -11.58 4.96
N TRP A 121 -7.05 -12.70 5.56
CA TRP A 121 -8.41 -13.24 5.57
C TRP A 121 -8.73 -13.84 6.95
N THR A 122 -9.93 -13.55 7.45
CA THR A 122 -10.46 -14.20 8.65
C THR A 122 -11.53 -15.20 8.24
N SER A 123 -11.33 -16.46 8.57
CA SER A 123 -12.27 -17.53 8.27
C SER A 123 -13.56 -17.42 9.10
N PRO A 124 -14.64 -18.12 8.70
CA PRO A 124 -15.90 -18.10 9.43
C PRO A 124 -15.81 -18.60 10.87
N ASP A 125 -14.84 -19.47 11.20
CA ASP A 125 -14.56 -19.96 12.55
C ASP A 125 -13.61 -19.06 13.35
N GLY A 126 -13.16 -17.94 12.75
CA GLY A 126 -12.35 -16.91 13.40
C GLY A 126 -10.85 -17.11 13.35
N ARG A 127 -10.34 -18.08 12.57
CA ARG A 127 -8.91 -18.23 12.28
C ARG A 127 -8.47 -17.15 11.31
N GLU A 128 -7.27 -16.63 11.49
CA GLU A 128 -6.72 -15.54 10.70
C GLU A 128 -5.57 -16.03 9.82
N PHE A 129 -5.60 -15.69 8.54
CA PHE A 129 -4.62 -16.14 7.54
C PHE A 129 -4.06 -14.96 6.78
N VAL A 130 -2.82 -15.08 6.34
CA VAL A 130 -2.12 -14.10 5.51
C VAL A 130 -1.69 -14.70 4.18
N ALA A 131 -1.78 -13.90 3.14
CA ALA A 131 -1.12 -14.09 1.86
C ALA A 131 -0.01 -13.05 1.74
N ILE A 132 1.22 -13.49 1.53
CA ILE A 132 2.44 -12.69 1.50
C ILE A 132 2.99 -12.80 0.09
N ALA A 133 2.91 -11.71 -0.69
CA ALA A 133 3.50 -11.68 -2.02
C ALA A 133 5.02 -11.74 -1.94
N GLN A 134 5.57 -12.55 -2.82
CA GLN A 134 7.01 -12.72 -3.05
C GLN A 134 7.26 -12.62 -4.56
N SER A 135 8.46 -12.23 -4.99
CA SER A 135 8.76 -12.03 -6.41
C SER A 135 8.46 -13.27 -7.27
N ASP A 136 8.58 -14.48 -6.69
CA ASP A 136 8.38 -15.77 -7.36
C ASP A 136 7.06 -16.47 -7.02
N GLY A 137 6.12 -15.79 -6.34
CA GLY A 137 4.81 -16.35 -5.98
C GLY A 137 4.19 -15.68 -4.76
N SER A 138 3.38 -16.43 -4.01
CA SER A 138 2.77 -15.96 -2.76
C SER A 138 2.85 -17.06 -1.71
N ALA A 139 3.30 -16.72 -0.51
CA ALA A 139 3.30 -17.61 0.65
C ALA A 139 1.99 -17.45 1.43
N PHE A 140 1.58 -18.51 2.13
CA PHE A 140 0.41 -18.54 3.00
C PHE A 140 0.79 -18.99 4.39
N ALA A 141 0.30 -18.27 5.39
CA ALA A 141 0.45 -18.65 6.78
C ALA A 141 -0.83 -18.41 7.58
N GLU A 142 -1.04 -19.16 8.64
CA GLU A 142 -2.03 -18.89 9.67
C GLU A 142 -1.38 -18.08 10.78
N ILE A 143 -2.08 -17.09 11.30
CA ILE A 143 -1.68 -16.34 12.49
C ILE A 143 -2.25 -17.05 13.71
N SER A 144 -1.39 -17.60 14.55
CA SER A 144 -1.81 -18.27 15.78
C SER A 144 -2.39 -17.28 16.79
N PRO A 145 -3.14 -17.74 17.82
CA PRO A 145 -3.60 -16.88 18.90
C PRO A 145 -2.47 -16.13 19.62
N GLU A 146 -1.25 -16.65 19.59
CA GLU A 146 -0.03 -16.04 20.16
C GLU A 146 0.66 -15.08 19.20
N GLY A 147 0.12 -14.89 17.98
CA GLY A 147 0.67 -14.00 16.95
C GLY A 147 1.83 -14.58 16.15
N LYS A 148 1.94 -15.92 16.06
CA LYS A 148 2.95 -16.57 15.23
C LYS A 148 2.43 -16.90 13.86
N MET A 149 3.26 -16.67 12.83
CA MET A 149 3.01 -17.14 11.47
C MET A 149 3.31 -18.63 11.38
N ILE A 150 2.29 -19.43 11.13
CA ILE A 150 2.39 -20.87 10.90
C ILE A 150 2.35 -21.07 9.38
N TYR A 151 3.50 -21.31 8.76
CA TYR A 151 3.61 -21.49 7.31
C TYR A 151 2.80 -22.71 6.84
N LEU A 152 1.91 -22.51 5.87
CA LEU A 152 1.01 -23.55 5.34
C LEU A 152 1.35 -23.94 3.90
N GLY A 153 2.11 -23.14 3.20
CA GLY A 153 2.49 -23.44 1.84
C GLY A 153 2.55 -22.20 0.94
N ARG A 154 2.64 -22.42 -0.35
CA ARG A 154 2.76 -21.35 -1.32
C ARG A 154 2.08 -21.65 -2.65
N LEU A 155 1.73 -20.59 -3.38
CA LEU A 155 1.30 -20.60 -4.77
C LEU A 155 2.42 -19.99 -5.63
N PRO A 156 3.04 -20.73 -6.56
CA PRO A 156 4.02 -20.17 -7.50
C PRO A 156 3.38 -19.09 -8.40
N GLN A 157 4.18 -18.18 -8.94
CA GLN A 157 3.72 -17.27 -9.98
C GLN A 157 3.14 -18.06 -11.17
N TYR A 158 2.17 -17.49 -11.87
CA TYR A 158 1.51 -18.18 -12.99
C TYR A 158 2.42 -18.34 -14.19
N SER A 159 3.22 -17.35 -14.48
CA SER A 159 4.06 -17.28 -15.67
C SER A 159 5.41 -17.97 -15.48
N ALA A 160 5.97 -18.54 -16.54
CA ALA A 160 7.36 -18.98 -16.61
C ALA A 160 8.34 -17.84 -16.97
N ALA A 161 7.88 -16.60 -17.04
CA ALA A 161 8.74 -15.43 -17.21
C ALA A 161 9.61 -15.19 -15.97
N GLU A 162 10.59 -14.30 -16.10
CA GLU A 162 11.39 -13.87 -14.96
C GLU A 162 10.48 -13.32 -13.85
N PRO A 163 10.78 -13.62 -12.58
CA PRO A 163 10.07 -13.08 -11.44
C PRO A 163 10.02 -11.56 -11.46
N SER A 164 8.95 -11.00 -10.88
CA SER A 164 8.82 -9.55 -10.70
C SER A 164 8.59 -9.22 -9.24
N LEU A 165 9.33 -8.24 -8.72
CA LEU A 165 9.10 -7.72 -7.37
C LEU A 165 7.68 -7.17 -7.25
N TRP A 166 7.20 -6.42 -8.26
CA TRP A 166 5.83 -5.88 -8.25
C TRP A 166 4.80 -7.00 -8.34
N ARG A 167 4.20 -7.29 -7.19
CA ARG A 167 3.13 -8.28 -7.02
C ARG A 167 2.18 -7.78 -5.94
N GLU A 168 0.94 -7.49 -6.31
CA GLU A 168 -0.08 -6.99 -5.40
C GLU A 168 -1.16 -8.03 -5.11
N ILE A 169 -1.68 -7.98 -3.89
CA ILE A 169 -2.72 -8.89 -3.40
C ILE A 169 -3.83 -8.09 -2.74
N LYS A 170 -5.10 -8.40 -3.08
CA LYS A 170 -6.29 -7.88 -2.39
C LYS A 170 -7.30 -9.00 -2.13
N GLY A 171 -8.10 -8.82 -1.08
CA GLY A 171 -9.13 -9.78 -0.69
C GLY A 171 -10.44 -9.60 -1.44
N TYR A 172 -11.14 -10.71 -1.67
CA TYR A 172 -12.52 -10.76 -2.12
C TYR A 172 -13.23 -11.94 -1.45
N LYS A 173 -14.01 -11.70 -0.41
CA LYS A 173 -14.65 -12.76 0.41
C LYS A 173 -13.61 -13.73 0.98
N SER A 174 -13.69 -15.04 0.61
CA SER A 174 -12.66 -16.03 0.95
C SER A 174 -11.51 -16.09 -0.06
N TYR A 175 -11.56 -15.31 -1.13
CA TYR A 175 -10.53 -15.31 -2.18
C TYR A 175 -9.52 -14.19 -1.98
N ILE A 176 -8.34 -14.40 -2.51
CA ILE A 176 -7.39 -13.34 -2.80
C ILE A 176 -7.20 -13.21 -4.31
N VAL A 177 -7.07 -11.98 -4.76
CA VAL A 177 -6.79 -11.59 -6.14
C VAL A 177 -5.33 -11.14 -6.20
N ILE A 178 -4.54 -11.75 -7.09
CA ILE A 178 -3.10 -11.55 -7.19
C ILE A 178 -2.76 -11.05 -8.59
N GLY A 179 -2.23 -9.86 -8.68
CA GLY A 179 -1.63 -9.28 -9.88
C GLY A 179 -0.11 -9.28 -9.83
N SER A 180 0.55 -9.14 -10.99
CA SER A 180 2.00 -9.00 -11.05
C SER A 180 2.43 -8.31 -12.36
N GLU A 181 3.59 -7.68 -12.32
CA GLU A 181 4.25 -7.17 -13.52
C GLU A 181 5.06 -8.23 -14.29
N ALA A 182 5.09 -9.48 -13.85
CA ALA A 182 5.67 -10.56 -14.63
C ALA A 182 4.89 -10.75 -15.96
N ASN A 183 5.59 -10.87 -17.07
CA ASN A 183 4.96 -11.05 -18.39
C ASN A 183 4.09 -12.32 -18.42
N ASN A 184 2.92 -12.23 -19.03
CA ASN A 184 1.93 -13.32 -19.16
C ASN A 184 1.44 -13.89 -17.82
N HIS A 185 1.56 -13.13 -16.72
CA HIS A 185 1.07 -13.57 -15.42
C HIS A 185 -0.46 -13.63 -15.38
N GLY A 186 -1.14 -12.62 -15.91
CA GLY A 186 -2.59 -12.46 -15.73
C GLY A 186 -2.95 -12.14 -14.28
N ILE A 187 -4.16 -12.52 -13.89
CA ILE A 187 -4.63 -12.43 -12.51
C ILE A 187 -4.93 -13.82 -11.98
N GLN A 188 -4.23 -14.20 -10.89
CA GLN A 188 -4.55 -15.42 -10.13
C GLN A 188 -5.62 -15.08 -9.08
N VAL A 189 -6.62 -15.94 -8.92
CA VAL A 189 -7.62 -15.86 -7.85
C VAL A 189 -7.59 -17.17 -7.08
N PHE A 190 -7.14 -17.09 -5.82
CA PHE A 190 -6.95 -18.26 -4.96
C PHE A 190 -7.95 -18.25 -3.80
N ASP A 191 -8.59 -19.39 -3.52
CA ASP A 191 -9.52 -19.53 -2.39
C ASP A 191 -8.76 -19.86 -1.11
N MET A 192 -8.69 -18.91 -0.18
CA MET A 192 -8.05 -19.06 1.13
C MET A 192 -8.70 -20.15 1.99
N ALA A 193 -9.95 -20.53 1.71
CA ALA A 193 -10.60 -21.63 2.41
C ALA A 193 -9.87 -22.98 2.23
N LYS A 194 -9.08 -23.14 1.16
CA LYS A 194 -8.21 -24.32 0.98
C LYS A 194 -7.13 -24.46 2.07
N LEU A 195 -6.81 -23.38 2.78
CA LEU A 195 -5.83 -23.39 3.87
C LEU A 195 -6.34 -24.02 5.16
N LEU A 196 -7.67 -24.12 5.33
CA LEU A 196 -8.30 -24.57 6.57
C LEU A 196 -7.92 -26.01 6.96
N ASP A 197 -7.68 -26.85 5.96
CA ASP A 197 -7.40 -28.29 6.13
C ASP A 197 -5.90 -28.65 5.96
N ILE A 198 -5.01 -27.65 5.81
CA ILE A 198 -3.57 -27.91 5.65
C ILE A 198 -2.95 -28.29 6.99
N ASP A 199 -2.22 -29.40 7.02
CA ASP A 199 -1.36 -29.77 8.15
C ASP A 199 -0.08 -28.93 8.11
N PRO A 200 0.18 -28.08 9.12
CA PRO A 200 1.40 -27.27 9.18
C PRO A 200 2.71 -28.08 9.15
N ALA A 201 2.65 -29.37 9.55
CA ALA A 201 3.82 -30.27 9.46
C ALA A 201 4.13 -30.69 8.01
N SER A 202 3.23 -30.40 7.06
CA SER A 202 3.34 -30.78 5.65
C SER A 202 2.83 -29.65 4.76
N PRO A 203 3.54 -28.50 4.71
CA PRO A 203 3.15 -27.36 3.88
C PRO A 203 3.01 -27.75 2.40
N VAL A 204 2.06 -27.12 1.69
CA VAL A 204 1.67 -27.48 0.33
C VAL A 204 2.19 -26.49 -0.68
N THR A 205 2.72 -26.97 -1.82
CA THR A 205 2.85 -26.13 -3.02
C THR A 205 1.60 -26.31 -3.87
N PHE A 206 0.80 -25.24 -3.96
CA PHE A 206 -0.41 -25.22 -4.77
C PHE A 206 -0.09 -25.19 -6.27
N ASN A 207 -1.07 -25.57 -7.08
CA ASN A 207 -0.94 -25.77 -8.51
C ASN A 207 -1.75 -24.73 -9.27
N ASN A 208 -1.13 -24.09 -10.23
CA ASN A 208 -1.76 -23.07 -11.09
C ASN A 208 -2.82 -23.63 -12.05
N GLU A 209 -2.90 -24.95 -12.25
CA GLU A 209 -3.89 -25.58 -13.15
C GLU A 209 -5.20 -25.89 -12.41
N ASP A 210 -5.10 -26.36 -11.15
CA ASP A 210 -6.26 -26.93 -10.44
C ASP A 210 -6.68 -26.11 -9.19
N ASP A 211 -5.78 -25.26 -8.66
CA ASP A 211 -6.02 -24.61 -7.37
C ASP A 211 -6.49 -23.17 -7.45
N ILE A 212 -6.48 -22.57 -8.64
CA ILE A 212 -6.86 -21.17 -8.85
C ILE A 212 -7.93 -21.01 -9.93
N SER A 213 -8.62 -19.86 -9.89
CA SER A 213 -9.22 -19.27 -11.08
C SER A 213 -8.23 -18.29 -11.71
N HIS A 214 -8.19 -18.21 -13.04
CA HIS A 214 -7.21 -17.39 -13.73
C HIS A 214 -7.84 -16.51 -14.79
N PHE A 215 -7.52 -15.20 -14.79
CA PHE A 215 -7.89 -14.27 -15.84
C PHE A 215 -6.65 -13.89 -16.66
N ASN A 216 -6.67 -14.22 -17.95
CA ASN A 216 -5.58 -13.98 -18.90
C ASN A 216 -5.87 -12.86 -19.91
N GLY A 217 -6.90 -12.04 -19.66
CA GLY A 217 -7.35 -11.01 -20.60
C GLY A 217 -6.63 -9.67 -20.50
N LEU A 218 -5.55 -9.56 -19.68
CA LEU A 218 -4.76 -8.34 -19.61
C LEU A 218 -3.84 -8.18 -20.82
N PRO A 219 -3.60 -6.95 -21.32
CA PRO A 219 -2.54 -6.68 -22.28
C PRO A 219 -1.19 -7.15 -21.72
N SER A 220 -0.38 -7.85 -22.51
CA SER A 220 0.87 -8.49 -22.06
C SER A 220 0.79 -9.36 -20.79
N GLY A 221 -0.38 -9.52 -20.18
CA GLY A 221 -0.60 -10.27 -18.94
C GLY A 221 -0.03 -9.60 -17.68
N ARG A 222 0.28 -8.32 -17.72
CA ARG A 222 0.87 -7.56 -16.59
C ARG A 222 -0.17 -6.64 -15.96
N SER A 223 -0.07 -6.47 -14.63
CA SER A 223 -0.74 -5.40 -13.90
C SER A 223 0.22 -4.84 -12.85
N HIS A 224 0.14 -3.54 -12.60
CA HIS A 224 0.91 -2.89 -11.53
C HIS A 224 0.26 -3.16 -10.19
N THR A 225 -1.02 -2.79 -10.04
CA THR A 225 -1.81 -3.07 -8.84
C THR A 225 -3.09 -3.84 -9.16
N VAL A 226 -3.72 -4.35 -8.11
CA VAL A 226 -5.06 -4.92 -8.12
C VAL A 226 -5.86 -4.38 -6.95
N GLN A 227 -7.17 -4.15 -7.17
CA GLN A 227 -8.12 -3.78 -6.15
C GLN A 227 -9.40 -4.60 -6.28
N THR A 228 -10.25 -4.59 -5.26
CA THR A 228 -11.52 -5.33 -5.29
C THR A 228 -12.66 -4.44 -4.79
N ASN A 229 -13.82 -4.55 -5.43
CA ASN A 229 -15.08 -4.08 -4.88
C ASN A 229 -15.93 -5.31 -4.54
N GLU A 230 -15.91 -5.72 -3.27
CA GLU A 230 -16.60 -6.92 -2.83
C GLU A 230 -18.11 -6.79 -2.98
N GLU A 231 -18.68 -5.63 -2.70
CA GLU A 231 -20.10 -5.37 -2.82
C GLU A 231 -20.61 -5.46 -4.27
N ALA A 232 -19.86 -4.88 -5.20
CA ALA A 232 -20.21 -4.90 -6.63
C ALA A 232 -19.72 -6.17 -7.36
N GLY A 233 -18.90 -7.01 -6.72
CA GLY A 233 -18.52 -8.33 -7.21
C GLY A 233 -17.46 -8.34 -8.30
N TYR A 234 -16.48 -7.44 -8.24
CA TYR A 234 -15.41 -7.40 -9.25
C TYR A 234 -14.04 -7.05 -8.65
N ALA A 235 -13.00 -7.33 -9.43
CA ALA A 235 -11.66 -6.79 -9.22
C ALA A 235 -11.31 -5.76 -10.29
N VAL A 236 -10.34 -4.92 -9.98
CA VAL A 236 -9.71 -3.98 -10.90
C VAL A 236 -8.24 -4.33 -11.01
N ALA A 237 -7.72 -4.42 -12.24
CA ALA A 237 -6.29 -4.41 -12.52
C ALA A 237 -5.91 -3.04 -13.10
N SER A 238 -4.94 -2.36 -12.49
CA SER A 238 -4.45 -1.05 -12.92
C SER A 238 -3.02 -1.15 -13.46
N GLY A 239 -2.60 -0.15 -14.24
CA GLY A 239 -1.24 -0.04 -14.76
C GLY A 239 -0.83 -1.15 -15.74
N ALA A 240 -1.80 -1.84 -16.35
CA ALA A 240 -1.54 -2.91 -17.33
C ALA A 240 -0.88 -2.35 -18.59
N GLN A 241 0.36 -2.76 -18.86
CA GLN A 241 1.12 -2.31 -20.03
C GLN A 241 0.76 -3.09 -21.31
N PRO A 242 0.89 -2.52 -22.52
CA PRO A 242 1.39 -1.16 -22.82
C PRO A 242 0.31 -0.07 -22.76
N ARG A 243 0.69 1.18 -22.53
CA ARG A 243 -0.22 2.36 -22.54
C ARG A 243 -0.92 2.58 -23.87
N THR A 244 -0.44 1.95 -24.96
CA THR A 244 -1.03 2.02 -26.28
C THR A 244 -2.18 1.02 -26.52
N ASP A 245 -2.49 0.17 -25.54
CA ASP A 245 -3.67 -0.68 -25.58
C ASP A 245 -4.96 0.15 -25.47
N LYS A 246 -6.08 -0.45 -25.84
CA LYS A 246 -7.41 0.21 -25.77
C LYS A 246 -7.82 0.66 -24.39
N CYS A 247 -7.25 0.07 -23.33
CA CYS A 247 -7.48 0.45 -21.94
C CYS A 247 -6.44 1.43 -21.40
N ALA A 248 -5.44 1.81 -22.20
CA ALA A 248 -4.45 2.88 -21.94
C ALA A 248 -3.75 2.76 -20.56
N SER A 249 -3.55 1.54 -20.05
CA SER A 249 -3.06 1.26 -18.69
C SER A 249 -3.96 1.79 -17.54
N GLY A 250 -5.20 2.14 -17.85
CA GLY A 250 -6.21 2.54 -16.86
C GLY A 250 -6.81 1.35 -16.09
N LEU A 251 -8.03 1.51 -15.60
CA LEU A 251 -8.72 0.51 -14.79
C LEU A 251 -9.32 -0.59 -15.67
N ILE A 252 -8.87 -1.82 -15.56
CA ILE A 252 -9.46 -2.98 -16.24
C ILE A 252 -10.29 -3.77 -15.24
N PHE A 253 -11.62 -3.84 -15.45
CA PHE A 253 -12.53 -4.54 -14.56
C PHE A 253 -12.56 -6.03 -14.85
N ILE A 254 -12.67 -6.86 -13.82
CA ILE A 254 -12.71 -8.32 -13.89
C ILE A 254 -13.90 -8.80 -13.03
N ASP A 255 -14.89 -9.38 -13.66
CA ASP A 255 -16.07 -9.94 -12.99
C ASP A 255 -15.68 -11.17 -12.15
N LEU A 256 -15.90 -11.09 -10.82
CA LEU A 256 -15.65 -12.14 -9.85
C LEU A 256 -16.90 -12.89 -9.40
N THR A 257 -18.05 -12.65 -10.04
CA THR A 257 -19.30 -13.33 -9.67
C THR A 257 -19.35 -14.78 -10.13
N ASP A 258 -18.56 -15.14 -11.14
CA ASP A 258 -18.38 -16.50 -11.63
C ASP A 258 -16.90 -16.87 -11.71
N MET A 259 -16.39 -17.49 -10.64
CA MET A 259 -14.98 -17.91 -10.54
C MET A 259 -14.56 -18.94 -11.58
N SER A 260 -15.51 -19.66 -12.19
CA SER A 260 -15.22 -20.64 -13.26
C SER A 260 -14.99 -19.99 -14.64
N ASN A 261 -15.31 -18.69 -14.78
CA ASN A 261 -15.28 -18.00 -16.07
C ASN A 261 -15.06 -16.49 -15.89
N LEU A 262 -13.87 -16.16 -15.39
CA LEU A 262 -13.46 -14.75 -15.20
C LEU A 262 -13.40 -14.02 -16.56
N LYS A 263 -14.01 -12.84 -16.62
CA LYS A 263 -14.04 -12.00 -17.83
C LYS A 263 -14.07 -10.52 -17.49
N SER A 264 -13.58 -9.72 -18.42
CA SER A 264 -13.63 -8.26 -18.29
C SER A 264 -14.92 -7.72 -18.93
N PRO A 265 -15.76 -7.01 -18.16
CA PRO A 265 -16.89 -6.26 -18.70
C PRO A 265 -16.49 -4.95 -19.39
N GLY A 266 -15.25 -4.48 -19.20
CA GLY A 266 -14.77 -3.23 -19.78
C GLY A 266 -13.59 -2.63 -19.03
N CYS A 267 -13.26 -1.39 -19.36
CA CYS A 267 -12.18 -0.63 -18.72
C CYS A 267 -12.47 0.88 -18.74
N ALA A 268 -11.82 1.63 -17.82
CA ALA A 268 -11.76 3.09 -17.83
C ALA A 268 -10.39 3.52 -18.34
N ALA A 269 -10.35 4.12 -19.53
CA ALA A 269 -9.13 4.46 -20.25
C ALA A 269 -8.94 5.99 -20.43
N ALA A 270 -9.93 6.80 -20.02
CA ALA A 270 -10.01 8.21 -20.43
C ALA A 270 -8.93 9.10 -19.80
N ASP A 271 -8.28 8.62 -18.74
CA ASP A 271 -7.22 9.34 -18.03
C ASP A 271 -5.86 8.63 -18.10
N GLY A 272 -5.70 7.70 -19.04
CA GLY A 272 -4.44 7.00 -19.22
C GLY A 272 -4.08 6.05 -18.09
N TYR A 273 -2.80 6.04 -17.72
CA TYR A 273 -2.25 5.17 -16.68
C TYR A 273 -2.84 5.48 -15.30
N VAL A 274 -3.27 4.44 -14.60
CA VAL A 274 -3.68 4.52 -13.20
C VAL A 274 -2.74 3.62 -12.40
N HIS A 275 -2.07 4.22 -11.39
CA HIS A 275 -1.15 3.49 -10.53
C HIS A 275 -1.91 2.58 -9.58
N ASP A 276 -2.82 3.15 -8.78
CA ASP A 276 -3.71 2.40 -7.89
C ASP A 276 -5.11 3.05 -7.85
N ALA A 277 -6.09 2.36 -7.29
CA ALA A 277 -7.44 2.88 -7.13
C ALA A 277 -8.16 2.23 -5.93
N GLN A 278 -9.10 2.96 -5.32
CA GLN A 278 -10.12 2.37 -4.46
C GLN A 278 -11.48 2.50 -5.13
N CYS A 279 -12.23 1.40 -5.25
CA CYS A 279 -13.54 1.38 -5.91
C CYS A 279 -14.63 0.96 -4.93
N LEU A 280 -15.67 1.77 -4.77
CA LEU A 280 -16.73 1.59 -3.77
C LEU A 280 -18.10 1.99 -4.34
N ILE A 281 -19.16 1.40 -3.79
CA ILE A 281 -20.51 1.98 -3.96
C ILE A 281 -20.55 3.26 -3.16
N TYR A 282 -20.84 4.37 -3.83
CA TYR A 282 -20.79 5.69 -3.22
C TYR A 282 -21.87 5.91 -2.17
N ARG A 283 -21.46 6.34 -0.98
CA ARG A 283 -22.28 6.67 0.18
C ARG A 283 -21.74 7.94 0.84
N GLY A 284 -21.66 9.00 0.07
CA GLY A 284 -21.11 10.27 0.54
C GLY A 284 -22.12 11.42 0.42
N PRO A 285 -21.70 12.65 0.72
CA PRO A 285 -22.55 13.83 0.73
C PRO A 285 -23.01 14.30 -0.66
N ASP A 286 -22.36 13.89 -1.76
CA ASP A 286 -22.78 14.27 -3.12
C ASP A 286 -24.00 13.43 -3.54
N GLU A 287 -25.21 13.96 -3.28
CA GLU A 287 -26.48 13.27 -3.55
C GLU A 287 -26.63 12.79 -5.00
N LYS A 288 -25.91 13.41 -5.96
CA LYS A 288 -25.97 13.07 -7.38
C LYS A 288 -25.43 11.67 -7.67
N TYR A 289 -24.50 11.18 -6.86
CA TYR A 289 -23.79 9.94 -7.10
C TYR A 289 -24.11 8.83 -6.08
N VAL A 290 -24.99 9.08 -5.11
CA VAL A 290 -25.37 8.07 -4.11
C VAL A 290 -25.89 6.79 -4.77
N GLY A 291 -25.25 5.66 -4.45
CA GLY A 291 -25.56 4.34 -5.00
C GLY A 291 -24.87 4.02 -6.33
N GLU A 292 -24.16 4.97 -6.94
CA GLU A 292 -23.30 4.73 -8.10
C GLU A 292 -21.99 4.02 -7.66
N ASP A 293 -21.37 3.32 -8.58
CA ASP A 293 -20.08 2.67 -8.36
C ASP A 293 -18.95 3.65 -8.77
N ILE A 294 -18.20 4.10 -7.78
CA ILE A 294 -17.17 5.13 -7.94
C ILE A 294 -15.80 4.55 -7.68
N CYS A 295 -14.83 4.86 -8.55
CA CYS A 295 -13.42 4.60 -8.32
C CYS A 295 -12.68 5.92 -8.10
N TYR A 296 -11.88 5.98 -7.05
CA TYR A 296 -10.88 7.00 -6.78
C TYR A 296 -9.55 6.48 -7.31
N GLY A 297 -9.10 7.02 -8.43
CA GLY A 297 -7.85 6.60 -9.09
C GLY A 297 -6.72 7.57 -8.75
N TYR A 298 -5.56 7.00 -8.54
CA TYR A 298 -4.30 7.69 -8.25
C TYR A 298 -3.38 7.46 -9.44
N ASN A 299 -3.21 8.51 -10.27
CA ASN A 299 -2.59 8.32 -11.58
C ASN A 299 -1.45 9.31 -11.85
N GLU A 300 -0.34 9.12 -11.17
CA GLU A 300 0.92 9.85 -11.40
C GLU A 300 0.86 11.35 -11.07
N ASP A 301 -0.11 12.13 -11.60
CA ASP A 301 -0.21 13.58 -11.41
C ASP A 301 -1.56 14.06 -10.87
N THR A 302 -2.55 13.18 -10.73
CA THR A 302 -3.90 13.57 -10.32
C THR A 302 -4.59 12.55 -9.41
N LEU A 303 -5.47 13.06 -8.54
CA LEU A 303 -6.62 12.31 -8.05
C LEU A 303 -7.70 12.37 -9.14
N THR A 304 -8.03 11.23 -9.73
CA THR A 304 -9.07 11.12 -10.76
C THR A 304 -10.24 10.31 -10.25
N ILE A 305 -11.43 10.89 -10.28
CA ILE A 305 -12.66 10.24 -9.81
C ILE A 305 -13.45 9.75 -11.02
N TYR A 306 -13.82 8.46 -11.01
CA TYR A 306 -14.53 7.80 -12.10
C TYR A 306 -15.91 7.32 -11.65
N ASN A 307 -16.91 7.49 -12.50
CA ASN A 307 -18.15 6.71 -12.42
C ASN A 307 -17.99 5.45 -13.26
N VAL A 308 -17.97 4.30 -12.61
CA VAL A 308 -17.78 2.99 -13.20
C VAL A 308 -19.02 2.10 -13.06
N THR A 309 -20.18 2.67 -12.76
CA THR A 309 -21.45 1.94 -12.66
C THR A 309 -21.70 1.12 -13.92
N ASN A 310 -21.40 1.68 -15.10
CA ASN A 310 -21.33 0.92 -16.34
C ASN A 310 -19.86 0.72 -16.75
N LYS A 311 -19.31 -0.44 -16.44
CA LYS A 311 -17.91 -0.78 -16.70
C LYS A 311 -17.51 -0.80 -18.17
N ALA A 312 -18.48 -0.96 -19.07
CA ALA A 312 -18.24 -0.90 -20.53
C ALA A 312 -18.16 0.54 -21.06
N SER A 313 -18.60 1.53 -20.29
CA SER A 313 -18.62 2.95 -20.63
C SER A 313 -18.38 3.82 -19.38
N ALA A 314 -17.33 3.50 -18.64
CA ALA A 314 -16.88 4.29 -17.50
C ALA A 314 -16.57 5.74 -17.92
N THR A 315 -16.85 6.69 -17.04
CA THR A 315 -16.64 8.13 -17.31
C THR A 315 -15.82 8.76 -16.19
N VAL A 316 -15.00 9.74 -16.54
CA VAL A 316 -14.33 10.60 -15.55
C VAL A 316 -15.33 11.63 -15.02
N ILE A 317 -15.42 11.76 -13.70
CA ILE A 317 -16.18 12.82 -13.02
C ILE A 317 -15.29 14.04 -12.86
N SER A 318 -14.09 13.87 -12.32
CA SER A 318 -13.11 14.95 -12.13
C SER A 318 -11.69 14.44 -12.25
N ARG A 319 -10.77 15.34 -12.61
CA ARG A 319 -9.31 15.21 -12.57
C ARG A 319 -8.75 16.41 -11.82
N THR A 320 -8.04 16.18 -10.75
CA THR A 320 -7.53 17.25 -9.90
C THR A 320 -6.11 16.96 -9.47
N SER A 321 -5.18 17.83 -9.83
CA SER A 321 -3.79 17.80 -9.38
C SER A 321 -3.61 18.62 -8.09
N TYR A 322 -2.41 18.68 -7.58
CA TYR A 322 -2.07 19.42 -6.36
C TYR A 322 -0.65 19.97 -6.43
N GLU A 323 -0.36 20.94 -5.57
CA GLU A 323 0.97 21.55 -5.52
C GLU A 323 1.99 20.53 -5.02
N GLY A 324 3.00 20.23 -5.85
CA GLY A 324 4.06 19.27 -5.54
C GLY A 324 3.81 17.85 -6.03
N ALA A 325 2.71 17.61 -6.77
CA ALA A 325 2.46 16.31 -7.38
C ALA A 325 3.68 15.85 -8.19
N SER A 326 4.23 14.70 -7.83
CA SER A 326 5.43 14.12 -8.42
C SER A 326 5.18 12.71 -8.95
N TYR A 327 4.49 11.89 -8.15
CA TYR A 327 3.98 10.59 -8.56
C TYR A 327 2.84 10.15 -7.62
N THR A 328 1.63 10.67 -7.88
CA THR A 328 0.41 10.31 -7.12
C THR A 328 0.24 8.80 -7.13
N HIS A 329 0.33 8.18 -5.95
CA HIS A 329 0.59 6.76 -5.82
C HIS A 329 -0.62 5.98 -5.33
N GLN A 330 -1.12 6.29 -4.12
CA GLN A 330 -2.22 5.56 -3.51
C GLN A 330 -3.03 6.48 -2.58
N GLY A 331 -4.22 6.08 -2.24
CA GLY A 331 -5.04 6.74 -1.24
C GLY A 331 -6.19 5.86 -0.76
N TRP A 332 -6.86 6.30 0.30
CA TRP A 332 -7.96 5.56 0.91
C TRP A 332 -9.00 6.52 1.51
N VAL A 333 -10.29 6.22 1.32
CA VAL A 333 -11.35 6.98 1.99
C VAL A 333 -11.31 6.74 3.51
N LEU A 334 -11.60 7.77 4.30
CA LEU A 334 -11.61 7.64 5.76
C LEU A 334 -12.78 6.79 6.28
N ASP A 335 -13.92 6.83 5.60
CA ASP A 335 -15.10 6.04 5.95
C ASP A 335 -15.79 5.56 4.67
N GLU A 336 -15.79 4.25 4.42
CA GLU A 336 -16.47 3.65 3.26
C GLU A 336 -17.99 3.80 3.30
N GLN A 337 -18.57 4.04 4.48
CA GLN A 337 -20.01 4.25 4.65
C GLN A 337 -20.40 5.74 4.59
N TRP A 338 -19.41 6.67 4.66
CA TRP A 338 -19.61 8.11 4.49
C TRP A 338 -18.38 8.74 3.83
N GLN A 339 -18.28 8.61 2.50
CA GLN A 339 -17.14 8.97 1.68
C GLN A 339 -17.06 10.50 1.48
N GLN A 340 -16.67 11.21 2.53
CA GLN A 340 -16.50 12.66 2.53
C GLN A 340 -15.04 13.08 2.44
N TYR A 341 -14.14 12.30 3.06
CA TYR A 341 -12.71 12.58 3.08
C TYR A 341 -11.92 11.36 2.63
N LEU A 342 -10.78 11.61 1.99
CA LEU A 342 -9.76 10.60 1.72
C LEU A 342 -8.38 11.13 2.08
N VAL A 343 -7.45 10.20 2.32
CA VAL A 343 -6.01 10.45 2.40
C VAL A 343 -5.33 9.93 1.15
N LEU A 344 -4.26 10.63 0.74
CA LEU A 344 -3.51 10.34 -0.47
C LEU A 344 -2.02 10.48 -0.18
N ASP A 345 -1.19 9.64 -0.80
CA ASP A 345 0.27 9.72 -0.81
C ASP A 345 0.83 9.97 -2.21
N ASP A 346 2.08 10.46 -2.24
CA ASP A 346 2.85 10.72 -3.46
C ASP A 346 4.24 10.11 -3.27
N GLU A 347 4.46 8.95 -3.85
CA GLU A 347 5.67 8.12 -3.60
C GLU A 347 7.00 8.79 -4.02
N TYR A 348 6.94 9.91 -4.70
CA TYR A 348 8.15 10.54 -5.24
C TYR A 348 8.38 11.97 -4.80
N ASP A 349 7.47 12.59 -4.05
CA ASP A 349 7.64 13.97 -3.61
C ASP A 349 8.80 14.11 -2.59
N GLU A 350 9.05 13.09 -1.74
CA GLU A 350 10.21 13.04 -0.87
C GLU A 350 11.50 12.80 -1.64
N TYR A 351 11.49 11.87 -2.61
CA TYR A 351 12.69 11.53 -3.40
C TYR A 351 13.12 12.70 -4.29
N ASP A 352 12.18 13.34 -4.97
CA ASP A 352 12.42 14.52 -5.80
C ASP A 352 12.61 15.80 -4.97
N GLN A 353 12.36 15.75 -3.67
CA GLN A 353 12.31 16.90 -2.77
C GLN A 353 11.34 17.98 -3.29
N ALA A 354 10.16 17.54 -3.75
CA ALA A 354 9.12 18.38 -4.31
C ALA A 354 8.15 18.86 -3.23
N GLY A 355 7.58 20.04 -3.43
CA GLY A 355 6.50 20.56 -2.62
C GLY A 355 6.70 20.42 -1.11
N LEU A 356 5.74 19.77 -0.46
CA LEU A 356 5.74 19.54 0.99
C LEU A 356 6.66 18.37 1.39
N GLY A 357 6.93 17.41 0.51
CA GLY A 357 7.81 16.27 0.75
C GLY A 357 9.26 16.66 1.03
N ALA A 358 9.70 17.84 0.55
CA ALA A 358 11.02 18.37 0.85
C ALA A 358 11.19 18.69 2.36
N PRO A 359 12.30 18.33 3.01
CA PRO A 359 13.45 17.59 2.50
C PRO A 359 13.43 16.07 2.83
N GLY A 360 12.42 15.34 2.36
CA GLY A 360 12.37 13.88 2.47
C GLY A 360 11.58 13.36 3.67
N TYR A 361 10.46 14.01 4.00
CA TYR A 361 9.53 13.56 5.06
C TYR A 361 8.18 13.21 4.43
N PRO A 362 7.65 12.01 4.63
CA PRO A 362 6.36 11.56 4.12
C PRO A 362 5.20 12.52 4.39
N ILE A 363 4.38 12.73 3.37
CA ILE A 363 3.22 13.61 3.41
C ILE A 363 1.93 12.83 3.17
N THR A 364 1.06 12.82 4.17
CA THR A 364 -0.31 12.34 3.99
C THR A 364 -1.19 13.51 3.61
N TYR A 365 -1.55 13.61 2.34
CA TYR A 365 -2.45 14.66 1.83
C TYR A 365 -3.90 14.35 2.19
N ILE A 366 -4.66 15.36 2.64
CA ILE A 366 -6.06 15.25 3.06
C ILE A 366 -6.94 15.92 2.02
N TRP A 367 -7.95 15.19 1.55
CA TRP A 367 -8.87 15.65 0.53
C TRP A 367 -10.32 15.61 1.03
N ASP A 368 -11.04 16.72 0.84
CA ASP A 368 -12.51 16.79 0.93
C ASP A 368 -13.09 16.43 -0.46
N ILE A 369 -13.77 15.30 -0.52
CA ILE A 369 -14.46 14.79 -1.70
C ILE A 369 -15.98 14.88 -1.58
N SER A 370 -16.46 15.84 -0.80
CA SER A 370 -17.92 16.11 -0.65
C SER A 370 -18.61 16.47 -1.96
N ASP A 371 -17.87 17.05 -2.89
CA ASP A 371 -18.27 17.33 -4.26
C ASP A 371 -17.33 16.56 -5.18
N LEU A 372 -17.80 15.44 -5.75
CA LEU A 372 -16.98 14.58 -6.62
C LEU A 372 -16.55 15.27 -7.93
N GLU A 373 -17.25 16.37 -8.33
CA GLU A 373 -16.89 17.15 -9.51
C GLU A 373 -15.81 18.21 -9.20
N ALA A 374 -15.60 18.53 -7.91
CA ALA A 374 -14.65 19.55 -7.47
C ALA A 374 -13.99 19.19 -6.13
N PRO A 375 -13.26 18.06 -6.06
CA PRO A 375 -12.54 17.65 -4.84
C PRO A 375 -11.51 18.72 -4.45
N LYS A 376 -11.27 18.88 -3.14
CA LYS A 376 -10.38 19.90 -2.59
C LYS A 376 -9.33 19.30 -1.69
N GLN A 377 -8.09 19.65 -1.89
CA GLN A 377 -7.05 19.40 -0.93
C GLN A 377 -7.17 20.38 0.23
N THR A 378 -7.52 19.90 1.41
CA THR A 378 -7.82 20.73 2.58
C THR A 378 -6.67 20.87 3.55
N GLY A 379 -5.72 19.93 3.52
CA GLY A 379 -4.60 19.94 4.43
C GLY A 379 -3.67 18.74 4.23
N TYR A 380 -2.81 18.53 5.21
CA TYR A 380 -1.86 17.42 5.19
C TYR A 380 -1.36 17.09 6.60
N TYR A 381 -0.82 15.89 6.76
CA TYR A 381 0.07 15.53 7.86
C TYR A 381 1.48 15.32 7.32
N LYS A 382 2.50 15.82 8.02
CA LYS A 382 3.90 15.61 7.69
C LYS A 382 4.55 14.75 8.75
N ALA A 383 5.15 13.64 8.33
CA ALA A 383 5.84 12.72 9.23
C ALA A 383 7.02 13.39 9.94
N SER A 384 7.38 12.86 11.11
CA SER A 384 8.51 13.35 11.91
C SER A 384 9.84 12.66 11.60
N ARG A 385 9.81 11.59 10.79
CA ARG A 385 10.96 10.78 10.37
C ARG A 385 11.06 10.81 8.84
N LYS A 386 12.29 10.79 8.32
CA LYS A 386 12.54 10.68 6.89
C LYS A 386 12.20 9.29 6.38
N GLY A 387 11.80 9.22 5.14
CA GLY A 387 11.43 8.00 4.42
C GLY A 387 10.70 8.37 3.15
N ILE A 388 10.14 7.37 2.49
CA ILE A 388 9.22 7.51 1.37
C ILE A 388 7.92 6.83 1.79
N ASP A 389 6.78 7.51 1.67
CA ASP A 389 5.49 6.84 1.88
C ASP A 389 5.15 5.92 0.70
N HIS A 390 4.33 4.91 0.97
CA HIS A 390 3.99 3.92 -0.04
C HIS A 390 2.54 3.48 0.12
N ASN A 391 2.26 2.31 0.72
CA ASN A 391 0.89 1.82 0.84
C ASN A 391 0.24 2.30 2.14
N GLN A 392 -1.03 2.73 2.06
CA GLN A 392 -1.80 3.15 3.22
C GLN A 392 -3.21 2.56 3.22
N PHE A 393 -3.71 2.23 4.42
CA PHE A 393 -5.06 1.71 4.62
C PHE A 393 -5.69 2.35 5.86
N VAL A 394 -7.01 2.54 5.81
CA VAL A 394 -7.78 3.09 6.94
C VAL A 394 -8.50 1.97 7.67
N ASN A 395 -8.39 1.96 9.00
CA ASN A 395 -9.16 1.07 9.87
C ASN A 395 -9.69 1.85 11.07
N GLY A 396 -10.99 2.14 11.07
CA GLY A 396 -11.61 3.05 12.06
C GLY A 396 -11.04 4.45 11.98
N ASP A 397 -10.60 4.99 13.12
CA ASP A 397 -10.04 6.33 13.23
C ASP A 397 -8.54 6.40 12.88
N PHE A 398 -7.96 5.33 12.34
CA PHE A 398 -6.53 5.23 12.13
C PHE A 398 -6.18 4.99 10.66
N VAL A 399 -5.15 5.69 10.19
CA VAL A 399 -4.42 5.38 8.95
C VAL A 399 -3.17 4.58 9.33
N TYR A 400 -2.98 3.48 8.64
CA TYR A 400 -1.78 2.65 8.70
C TYR A 400 -0.98 2.89 7.43
N GLN A 401 0.30 3.17 7.55
CA GLN A 401 1.17 3.51 6.41
C GLN A 401 2.44 2.67 6.42
N SER A 402 2.79 2.15 5.25
CA SER A 402 4.09 1.56 4.97
C SER A 402 5.00 2.64 4.40
N ASN A 403 6.06 3.00 5.11
CA ASN A 403 6.95 4.10 4.72
C ASN A 403 8.34 3.57 4.38
N TYR A 404 8.42 2.57 3.51
CA TYR A 404 9.67 1.90 3.12
C TYR A 404 10.61 1.67 4.33
N GLY A 405 11.84 2.25 4.35
CA GLY A 405 12.79 2.12 5.45
C GLY A 405 12.24 2.60 6.80
N GLY A 406 11.35 3.58 6.81
CA GLY A 406 10.69 4.05 8.03
C GLY A 406 9.75 3.03 8.70
N GLY A 407 9.38 1.96 8.01
CA GLY A 407 8.55 0.90 8.57
C GLY A 407 7.05 1.18 8.54
N LEU A 408 6.32 0.64 9.50
CA LEU A 408 4.88 0.86 9.70
C LEU A 408 4.63 2.05 10.61
N HIS A 409 3.80 2.99 10.16
CA HIS A 409 3.30 4.11 10.97
C HIS A 409 1.79 4.02 11.15
N ILE A 410 1.29 4.43 12.32
CA ILE A 410 -0.14 4.50 12.63
C ILE A 410 -0.48 5.92 13.04
N LEU A 411 -1.37 6.55 12.27
CA LEU A 411 -1.82 7.92 12.48
C LEU A 411 -3.26 7.94 13.01
N ASP A 412 -3.52 8.70 14.06
CA ASP A 412 -4.89 9.05 14.48
C ASP A 412 -5.40 10.20 13.60
N VAL A 413 -6.43 9.91 12.81
CA VAL A 413 -7.05 10.84 11.86
C VAL A 413 -8.47 11.24 12.27
N SER A 414 -8.89 10.89 13.48
CA SER A 414 -10.24 11.17 14.01
C SER A 414 -10.61 12.65 14.02
N SER A 415 -9.62 13.53 13.98
CA SER A 415 -9.83 14.99 13.94
C SER A 415 -10.25 15.53 12.55
N ILE A 416 -9.95 14.82 11.46
CA ILE A 416 -10.13 15.31 10.07
C ILE A 416 -11.57 15.77 9.80
N PRO A 417 -12.65 15.06 10.20
CA PRO A 417 -14.00 15.52 9.92
C PRO A 417 -14.35 16.87 10.57
N SER A 418 -13.66 17.25 11.64
CA SER A 418 -13.85 18.53 12.33
C SER A 418 -12.79 19.59 11.99
N ASP A 419 -11.60 19.15 11.59
CA ASP A 419 -10.48 20.00 11.18
C ASP A 419 -9.70 19.32 10.04
N PRO A 420 -10.14 19.51 8.79
CA PRO A 420 -9.51 18.88 7.62
C PRO A 420 -8.17 19.49 7.23
N THR A 421 -7.62 20.43 8.02
CA THR A 421 -6.26 20.97 7.79
C THR A 421 -5.15 19.98 8.14
N GLY A 422 -5.48 18.91 8.88
CA GLY A 422 -4.52 17.93 9.37
C GLY A 422 -3.77 18.36 10.66
N ALA A 423 -4.03 19.55 11.21
CA ALA A 423 -3.34 20.03 12.42
C ALA A 423 -3.60 19.16 13.65
N GLY A 424 -4.71 18.40 13.67
CA GLY A 424 -5.05 17.48 14.75
C GLY A 424 -4.62 16.03 14.49
N VAL A 425 -4.04 15.71 13.34
CA VAL A 425 -3.52 14.36 13.04
C VAL A 425 -2.24 14.12 13.86
N THR A 426 -2.13 12.94 14.45
CA THR A 426 -0.98 12.58 15.29
C THR A 426 -0.51 11.16 15.03
N GLU A 427 0.80 10.93 14.98
CA GLU A 427 1.36 9.58 15.00
C GLU A 427 1.17 8.98 16.39
N VAL A 428 0.48 7.85 16.45
CA VAL A 428 0.18 7.15 17.71
C VAL A 428 1.08 5.97 17.98
N ALA A 429 1.62 5.35 16.92
CA ALA A 429 2.54 4.23 17.03
C ALA A 429 3.36 4.09 15.74
N TYR A 430 4.55 3.48 15.84
CA TYR A 430 5.34 3.07 14.69
C TYR A 430 6.20 1.84 15.02
N PHE A 431 6.57 1.11 13.97
CA PHE A 431 7.52 0.00 14.05
C PHE A 431 8.44 0.05 12.83
N ASP A 432 9.69 0.42 13.06
CA ASP A 432 10.72 0.55 12.05
C ASP A 432 11.44 -0.80 11.87
N ILE A 433 11.37 -1.34 10.67
CA ILE A 433 11.94 -2.67 10.36
C ILE A 433 13.36 -2.59 9.77
N TYR A 434 13.90 -1.38 9.61
CA TYR A 434 15.13 -1.14 8.86
C TYR A 434 16.20 -0.42 9.70
N PRO A 435 16.78 -1.10 10.73
CA PRO A 435 17.69 -0.46 11.69
C PRO A 435 19.01 0.04 11.09
N GLU A 436 19.33 -0.26 9.82
CA GLU A 436 20.56 0.16 9.16
C GLU A 436 20.64 1.67 8.91
N ASP A 437 19.52 2.36 8.85
CA ASP A 437 19.47 3.81 8.60
C ASP A 437 19.01 4.64 9.81
N ASP A 438 18.81 3.99 10.94
CA ASP A 438 18.33 4.59 12.19
C ASP A 438 19.19 5.76 12.70
N ASP A 439 20.48 5.77 12.43
CA ASP A 439 21.43 6.79 12.87
C ASP A 439 21.57 7.95 11.86
N GLU A 440 20.88 7.90 10.72
CA GLU A 440 20.89 8.97 9.73
C GLU A 440 20.11 10.20 10.18
N GLU A 441 20.44 11.36 9.59
CA GLU A 441 19.77 12.62 9.93
C GLU A 441 18.27 12.56 9.57
N GLY A 442 17.41 12.70 10.56
CA GLY A 442 15.96 12.58 10.42
C GLY A 442 15.43 11.17 10.69
N GLY A 443 16.30 10.24 11.10
CA GLY A 443 15.94 8.90 11.57
C GLY A 443 15.54 7.93 10.47
N GLY A 444 16.02 8.11 9.24
CA GLY A 444 15.80 7.23 8.10
C GLY A 444 16.40 7.81 6.82
N GLN A 445 16.44 7.01 5.76
CA GLN A 445 16.88 7.38 4.42
C GLN A 445 15.70 7.49 3.46
N VAL A 446 15.83 8.37 2.46
CA VAL A 446 14.84 8.53 1.38
C VAL A 446 15.25 7.59 0.24
N GLU A 447 14.94 6.28 0.43
CA GLU A 447 15.32 5.21 -0.48
C GLU A 447 14.24 4.12 -0.53
N PHE A 448 14.20 3.34 -1.62
CA PHE A 448 13.18 2.32 -1.87
C PHE A 448 13.55 0.95 -1.28
N GLN A 449 13.59 0.84 0.05
CA GLN A 449 13.98 -0.36 0.80
C GLN A 449 13.04 -0.59 2.00
N GLY A 450 12.96 -1.81 2.51
CA GLY A 450 12.19 -2.10 3.73
C GLY A 450 10.73 -2.40 3.47
N THR A 451 9.82 -1.70 4.11
CA THR A 451 8.40 -2.02 4.14
C THR A 451 7.69 -1.70 2.83
N TRP A 452 7.14 -2.73 2.16
CA TRP A 452 6.30 -2.56 0.98
C TRP A 452 4.83 -2.40 1.35
N SER A 453 4.31 -3.29 2.18
CA SER A 453 2.89 -3.32 2.50
C SER A 453 2.62 -3.84 3.91
N HIS A 454 1.38 -3.68 4.35
CA HIS A 454 0.89 -4.19 5.63
C HIS A 454 -0.58 -4.61 5.51
N TYR A 455 -1.09 -5.33 6.54
CA TYR A 455 -2.51 -5.68 6.67
C TYR A 455 -2.99 -5.43 8.10
N PRO A 456 -3.87 -4.43 8.35
CA PRO A 456 -4.25 -3.99 9.70
C PRO A 456 -5.64 -4.45 10.16
N TYR A 457 -6.33 -5.36 9.43
CA TYR A 457 -7.76 -5.60 9.64
C TYR A 457 -8.09 -6.84 10.47
N PHE A 458 -7.11 -7.52 11.05
CA PHE A 458 -7.37 -8.67 11.90
C PHE A 458 -8.09 -8.29 13.19
N LYS A 459 -9.12 -9.06 13.56
CA LYS A 459 -9.89 -8.86 14.79
C LYS A 459 -9.07 -9.08 16.05
N SER A 460 -8.05 -9.93 15.96
CA SER A 460 -7.06 -10.12 17.03
C SER A 460 -6.26 -8.84 17.34
N GLY A 461 -6.20 -7.89 16.40
CA GLY A 461 -5.37 -6.69 16.45
C GLY A 461 -3.93 -6.92 16.03
N TYR A 462 -3.58 -8.12 15.53
CA TYR A 462 -2.29 -8.34 14.89
C TYR A 462 -2.24 -7.61 13.55
N ILE A 463 -1.07 -7.09 13.21
CA ILE A 463 -0.79 -6.38 11.97
C ILE A 463 0.35 -7.11 11.27
N LEU A 464 0.12 -7.50 10.03
CA LEU A 464 1.18 -8.02 9.17
C LEU A 464 1.93 -6.85 8.55
N ILE A 465 3.26 -6.92 8.52
CA ILE A 465 4.14 -6.06 7.71
C ILE A 465 4.89 -6.97 6.74
N ASN A 466 4.87 -6.65 5.44
CA ASN A 466 5.69 -7.34 4.43
C ASN A 466 6.76 -6.40 3.88
N THR A 467 7.99 -6.90 3.79
CA THR A 467 9.16 -6.11 3.39
C THR A 467 9.75 -6.61 2.09
N ILE A 468 10.55 -5.78 1.43
CA ILE A 468 11.21 -6.15 0.17
C ILE A 468 12.24 -7.26 0.43
N GLU A 469 13.26 -6.99 1.27
CA GLU A 469 14.48 -7.80 1.34
C GLU A 469 14.51 -8.83 2.48
N ARG A 470 13.69 -8.66 3.52
CA ARG A 470 13.84 -9.45 4.74
C ARG A 470 12.83 -10.58 4.87
N GLY A 471 11.55 -10.23 4.92
CA GLY A 471 10.48 -11.17 5.21
C GLY A 471 9.25 -10.46 5.73
N ALA A 472 8.43 -11.20 6.48
CA ALA A 472 7.19 -10.71 7.05
C ALA A 472 7.27 -10.64 8.58
N TYR A 473 6.64 -9.61 9.15
CA TYR A 473 6.58 -9.36 10.59
C TYR A 473 5.13 -9.36 11.05
N ILE A 474 4.91 -9.82 12.28
CA ILE A 474 3.64 -9.65 13.00
C ILE A 474 3.89 -8.73 14.19
N VAL A 475 3.22 -7.61 14.19
CA VAL A 475 3.26 -6.64 15.30
C VAL A 475 1.86 -6.40 15.86
N LYS A 476 1.78 -5.82 17.05
CA LYS A 476 0.52 -5.45 17.70
C LYS A 476 0.73 -4.30 18.65
N LEU A 477 -0.28 -3.44 18.80
CA LEU A 477 -0.26 -2.36 19.78
C LEU A 477 0.01 -2.92 21.18
N SER A 478 0.98 -2.33 21.86
CA SER A 478 1.34 -2.65 23.26
C SER A 478 0.15 -2.41 24.18
N SER A 479 -0.15 -3.36 25.05
CA SER A 479 -1.29 -3.33 25.99
C SER A 479 -1.00 -2.47 27.22
#